data_9a7767dc44cec88d2509ed04bdbd35f1
#
_entry.id   9a7767dc44cec88d2509ed04bdbd35f1
#
_cell.length_a   1.000
_cell.length_b   1.000
_cell.length_c   1.000
_cell.angle_alpha   90.00
_cell.angle_beta   90.00
_cell.angle_gamma   90.00
#
_symmetry.space_group_name_H-M   'P 1'
#
loop_
_entity.id
_entity.type
_entity.pdbx_description
1 polymer ?
#
loop_
_entity_poly.entity_id
_entity_poly.type
_entity_poly.pdbx_seq_one_letter_code
_entity_poly.pdbx_strand_id
1 'polypeptide(L)'
;MRDPFVFDSRSEFCKKPFGAVPCGSEVVFHVRPLTRDGYSRCVLVARREFSGEEIQMELLPEAVDGERTRFTGVLTAPSEPELLWYHFRLIRSDGSTALLDQSGWQETGEIQSWQLTVYEKTATPLWFGGGVVYQIFPDRFCRLSLPDPTGLVGNRWVHENWNDQPVWVPDPDGEVRNRDFFGGSLNGITAKLDDLAALGVTVLYLNPIFESASNHRYNTADYLRIDPMLGTEEDFRRLCREAKQRGIRVILDGVFNHTGSQSRYFNADGFYPGVGAAQSTDSPYFNWFSFHPWPTDYDAWWGIMTLPAVQENEPDYRDFIIRGQDSVVRHWLRAGASGWRLDGADELPDDFIAEIRTAMEETAPDSFLLGEVWEDATTKVAYSQRRRYLLGHELHGVMNYPFRTALIAYLRGGDADDFRETLETLRENYPPEAFLSLMNFLGTHDTPRILTVLGADNVPDNKADRAAYRLSPAQRQIGLERLRLAALILFTFPGAPTVYYGDEAAMEGWEDPFNRAGYPWAQEDTDLKAHFAELARFRRSFPVLQTGELHWIWTSGSILIFARELDGQLLATAVNAADVPQTLSLPWPAPPARDLLTGQCFTPVDNAIPLTLPPRSGLLLQTDLP
;
A
#
# COMPACT_ATOMS: atom_id res chain seq x y z
N MET A 1 29.99 12.21 -9.44
CA MET A 1 28.96 13.24 -9.17
C MET A 1 27.91 13.13 -10.27
N ARG A 2 26.63 12.99 -9.90
CA ARG A 2 25.54 12.96 -10.90
C ARG A 2 25.52 14.27 -11.69
N ASP A 3 25.47 14.17 -13.01
CA ASP A 3 25.27 15.32 -13.91
C ASP A 3 23.94 15.10 -14.67
N PRO A 4 22.82 15.66 -14.17
CA PRO A 4 21.51 15.47 -14.76
C PRO A 4 21.42 16.06 -16.18
N PHE A 5 22.35 16.90 -16.55
CA PHE A 5 22.45 17.40 -17.93
C PHE A 5 22.99 16.37 -18.90
N VAL A 6 23.71 15.34 -18.42
CA VAL A 6 24.16 14.23 -19.27
C VAL A 6 23.03 13.24 -19.49
N PHE A 7 22.42 12.77 -18.42
CA PHE A 7 21.27 11.86 -18.43
C PHE A 7 20.50 11.91 -17.11
N ASP A 8 19.20 11.98 -17.24
CA ASP A 8 18.24 11.86 -16.14
C ASP A 8 17.09 10.93 -16.58
N SER A 9 16.97 9.76 -15.97
CA SER A 9 15.96 8.76 -16.31
C SER A 9 14.52 9.25 -16.10
N ARG A 10 14.35 10.32 -15.31
CA ARG A 10 13.04 10.93 -15.00
C ARG A 10 12.70 12.10 -15.92
N SER A 11 13.63 12.53 -16.74
CA SER A 11 13.41 13.56 -17.77
C SER A 11 12.92 12.91 -19.06
N GLU A 12 11.72 13.26 -19.52
CA GLU A 12 11.20 12.79 -20.82
C GLU A 12 12.04 13.28 -22.02
N PHE A 13 12.89 14.27 -21.81
CA PHE A 13 13.91 14.62 -22.79
C PHE A 13 14.98 13.53 -22.90
N CYS A 14 15.43 12.95 -21.77
CA CYS A 14 16.49 11.94 -21.75
C CYS A 14 15.97 10.52 -21.99
N LYS A 15 14.78 10.21 -21.50
CA LYS A 15 14.13 8.90 -21.63
C LYS A 15 12.62 9.05 -21.84
N LYS A 16 12.12 8.60 -22.99
CA LYS A 16 10.70 8.68 -23.32
C LYS A 16 10.18 7.33 -23.82
N PRO A 17 9.04 6.83 -23.29
CA PRO A 17 8.22 7.44 -22.25
C PRO A 17 8.88 7.41 -20.86
N PHE A 18 8.32 8.21 -19.93
CA PHE A 18 8.70 8.17 -18.53
C PHE A 18 8.35 6.81 -17.89
N GLY A 19 9.18 6.36 -16.96
CA GLY A 19 8.85 5.25 -16.05
C GLY A 19 8.80 3.88 -16.70
N ALA A 20 7.92 3.01 -16.16
CA ALA A 20 7.65 1.68 -16.65
C ALA A 20 6.96 1.70 -18.02
N VAL A 21 7.22 0.69 -18.86
CA VAL A 21 6.67 0.62 -20.21
C VAL A 21 5.99 -0.73 -20.48
N PRO A 22 4.93 -0.77 -21.30
CA PRO A 22 4.35 -2.03 -21.75
C PRO A 22 5.34 -2.86 -22.58
N CYS A 23 5.15 -4.20 -22.59
CA CYS A 23 5.91 -5.12 -23.43
C CYS A 23 5.90 -4.66 -24.90
N GLY A 24 7.05 -4.77 -25.56
CA GLY A 24 7.23 -4.40 -26.97
C GLY A 24 7.23 -2.89 -27.26
N SER A 25 7.18 -2.02 -26.25
CA SER A 25 7.21 -0.57 -26.44
C SER A 25 8.58 -0.09 -26.95
N GLU A 26 8.57 0.97 -27.73
CA GLU A 26 9.80 1.70 -28.08
C GLU A 26 10.12 2.71 -26.97
N VAL A 27 11.40 2.73 -26.54
CA VAL A 27 11.92 3.66 -25.55
C VAL A 27 13.06 4.44 -26.17
N VAL A 28 12.87 5.75 -26.29
CA VAL A 28 13.89 6.67 -26.82
C VAL A 28 14.82 7.11 -25.70
N PHE A 29 16.12 7.05 -25.93
CA PHE A 29 17.16 7.54 -25.02
C PHE A 29 17.98 8.63 -25.65
N HIS A 30 18.26 9.70 -24.89
CA HIS A 30 19.20 10.74 -25.22
C HIS A 30 20.26 10.87 -24.13
N VAL A 31 21.53 10.75 -24.51
CA VAL A 31 22.67 10.95 -23.61
C VAL A 31 23.52 12.11 -24.16
N ARG A 32 23.86 13.10 -23.29
CA ARG A 32 24.47 14.35 -23.69
C ARG A 32 25.79 14.65 -22.95
N PRO A 33 26.87 13.92 -23.21
CA PRO A 33 28.20 14.29 -22.67
C PRO A 33 28.68 15.62 -23.24
N LEU A 34 29.66 16.25 -22.59
CA LEU A 34 30.32 17.42 -23.11
C LEU A 34 31.09 17.05 -24.39
N THR A 35 30.94 17.84 -25.43
CA THR A 35 31.62 17.61 -26.72
C THR A 35 33.13 17.55 -26.58
N ARG A 36 33.70 18.37 -25.68
CA ARG A 36 35.15 18.38 -25.38
C ARG A 36 35.68 17.07 -24.80
N ASP A 37 34.81 16.21 -24.24
CA ASP A 37 35.24 14.92 -23.69
C ASP A 37 35.57 13.88 -24.77
N GLY A 38 35.26 14.18 -26.05
CA GLY A 38 35.71 13.42 -27.22
C GLY A 38 35.09 12.03 -27.38
N TYR A 39 33.89 11.80 -26.85
CA TYR A 39 33.19 10.55 -27.07
C TYR A 39 32.68 10.45 -28.51
N SER A 40 32.97 9.34 -29.18
CA SER A 40 32.54 9.05 -30.54
C SER A 40 31.39 8.02 -30.61
N ARG A 41 31.21 7.21 -29.57
CA ARG A 41 30.16 6.18 -29.47
C ARG A 41 29.55 6.16 -28.08
N CYS A 42 28.27 5.84 -28.03
CA CYS A 42 27.53 5.60 -26.79
C CYS A 42 26.75 4.30 -26.95
N VAL A 43 26.85 3.38 -25.98
CA VAL A 43 26.17 2.10 -25.99
C VAL A 43 25.34 1.97 -24.70
N LEU A 44 24.03 1.77 -24.82
CA LEU A 44 23.20 1.31 -23.73
C LEU A 44 23.48 -0.17 -23.53
N VAL A 45 23.78 -0.57 -22.29
CA VAL A 45 23.95 -1.96 -21.86
C VAL A 45 22.85 -2.26 -20.85
N ALA A 46 21.96 -3.19 -21.16
CA ALA A 46 20.86 -3.58 -20.31
C ALA A 46 20.91 -5.07 -20.02
N ARG A 47 20.82 -5.45 -18.73
CA ARG A 47 20.71 -6.84 -18.30
C ARG A 47 19.25 -7.14 -17.95
N ARG A 48 18.74 -8.25 -18.48
CA ARG A 48 17.42 -8.79 -18.13
C ARG A 48 17.51 -9.56 -16.80
N GLU A 49 16.65 -9.24 -15.86
CA GLU A 49 16.65 -9.85 -14.52
C GLU A 49 16.34 -11.35 -14.57
N PHE A 50 15.29 -11.73 -15.32
CA PHE A 50 14.76 -13.10 -15.27
C PHE A 50 15.45 -14.06 -16.22
N SER A 51 15.88 -13.63 -17.40
CA SER A 51 16.63 -14.49 -18.35
C SER A 51 18.14 -14.40 -18.15
N GLY A 52 18.64 -13.34 -17.53
CA GLY A 52 20.08 -13.07 -17.38
C GLY A 52 20.75 -12.59 -18.68
N GLU A 53 20.02 -12.45 -19.76
CA GLU A 53 20.55 -12.00 -21.06
C GLU A 53 20.94 -10.53 -21.00
N GLU A 54 21.98 -10.18 -21.76
CA GLU A 54 22.41 -8.80 -21.95
C GLU A 54 21.96 -8.27 -23.32
N ILE A 55 21.37 -7.08 -23.31
CA ILE A 55 21.00 -6.33 -24.51
C ILE A 55 22.00 -5.18 -24.66
N GLN A 56 22.55 -5.01 -25.84
CA GLN A 56 23.37 -3.84 -26.19
C GLN A 56 22.72 -3.08 -27.34
N MET A 57 22.59 -1.76 -27.20
CA MET A 57 22.03 -0.87 -28.21
C MET A 57 22.94 0.33 -28.38
N GLU A 58 23.37 0.61 -29.61
CA GLU A 58 24.16 1.79 -29.92
C GLU A 58 23.28 3.03 -30.07
N LEU A 59 23.64 4.11 -29.38
CA LEU A 59 23.10 5.43 -29.60
C LEU A 59 24.01 6.19 -30.59
N LEU A 60 23.38 6.76 -31.60
CA LEU A 60 24.12 7.47 -32.67
C LEU A 60 24.20 8.97 -32.36
N PRO A 61 25.34 9.63 -32.69
CA PRO A 61 25.44 11.08 -32.57
C PRO A 61 24.45 11.74 -33.53
N GLU A 62 23.58 12.58 -33.03
CA GLU A 62 22.50 13.23 -33.80
C GLU A 62 22.71 14.73 -33.94
N ALA A 63 23.09 15.40 -32.85
CA ALA A 63 23.21 16.86 -32.82
C ALA A 63 24.26 17.33 -31.81
N VAL A 64 24.70 18.58 -31.98
CA VAL A 64 25.46 19.31 -30.97
C VAL A 64 24.57 20.42 -30.42
N ASP A 65 24.19 20.29 -29.13
CA ASP A 65 23.34 21.24 -28.42
C ASP A 65 24.24 22.06 -27.46
N GLY A 66 24.66 23.23 -27.92
CA GLY A 66 25.62 24.05 -27.17
C GLY A 66 27.00 23.36 -27.04
N GLU A 67 27.40 23.09 -25.79
CA GLU A 67 28.68 22.42 -25.48
C GLU A 67 28.54 20.88 -25.40
N ARG A 68 27.37 20.30 -25.72
CA ARG A 68 27.10 18.89 -25.56
C ARG A 68 26.77 18.19 -26.87
N THR A 69 27.31 17.00 -27.05
CA THR A 69 26.95 16.11 -28.14
C THR A 69 25.82 15.21 -27.69
N ARG A 70 24.67 15.21 -28.42
CA ARG A 70 23.52 14.37 -28.15
C ARG A 70 23.64 13.05 -28.91
N PHE A 71 23.64 11.95 -28.17
CA PHE A 71 23.53 10.59 -28.70
C PHE A 71 22.10 10.13 -28.53
N THR A 72 21.50 9.59 -29.58
CA THR A 72 20.09 9.14 -29.61
C THR A 72 20.02 7.67 -30.01
N GLY A 73 19.19 6.91 -29.30
CA GLY A 73 18.87 5.52 -29.63
C GLY A 73 17.45 5.13 -29.22
N VAL A 74 16.94 4.10 -29.86
CA VAL A 74 15.61 3.55 -29.58
C VAL A 74 15.77 2.09 -29.16
N LEU A 75 15.36 1.77 -27.94
CA LEU A 75 15.28 0.40 -27.43
C LEU A 75 13.87 -0.12 -27.61
N THR A 76 13.71 -1.27 -28.29
CA THR A 76 12.47 -2.02 -28.24
C THR A 76 12.46 -2.87 -26.96
N ALA A 77 11.53 -2.61 -26.07
CA ALA A 77 11.36 -3.37 -24.84
C ALA A 77 11.04 -4.85 -25.15
N PRO A 78 11.44 -5.80 -24.28
CA PRO A 78 11.07 -7.20 -24.42
C PRO A 78 9.57 -7.40 -24.68
N SER A 79 9.23 -8.44 -25.43
CA SER A 79 7.84 -8.84 -25.71
C SER A 79 7.14 -9.50 -24.53
N GLU A 80 7.90 -9.85 -23.49
CA GLU A 80 7.42 -10.45 -22.26
C GLU A 80 7.77 -9.57 -21.05
N PRO A 81 7.01 -9.66 -19.94
CA PRO A 81 7.31 -8.90 -18.73
C PRO A 81 8.72 -9.14 -18.19
N GLU A 82 9.43 -8.06 -17.86
CA GLU A 82 10.83 -8.12 -17.49
C GLU A 82 11.23 -6.92 -16.61
N LEU A 83 12.33 -7.05 -15.88
CA LEU A 83 13.07 -5.94 -15.32
C LEU A 83 14.38 -5.79 -16.08
N LEU A 84 14.64 -4.61 -16.62
CA LEU A 84 15.91 -4.27 -17.26
C LEU A 84 16.72 -3.40 -16.32
N TRP A 85 17.97 -3.79 -16.12
CA TRP A 85 18.97 -3.02 -15.38
C TRP A 85 19.96 -2.45 -16.39
N TYR A 86 19.93 -1.13 -16.62
CA TYR A 86 20.70 -0.51 -17.68
C TYR A 86 21.67 0.57 -17.20
N HIS A 87 22.73 0.76 -17.97
CA HIS A 87 23.70 1.82 -17.86
C HIS A 87 24.21 2.18 -19.25
N PHE A 88 25.06 3.22 -19.36
CA PHE A 88 25.66 3.61 -20.63
C PHE A 88 27.17 3.43 -20.58
N ARG A 89 27.74 2.93 -21.69
CA ARG A 89 29.15 2.86 -21.94
C ARG A 89 29.49 3.82 -23.08
N LEU A 90 30.29 4.83 -22.77
CA LEU A 90 30.76 5.83 -23.74
C LEU A 90 32.20 5.52 -24.14
N ILE A 91 32.51 5.64 -25.42
CA ILE A 91 33.78 5.22 -26.02
C ILE A 91 34.36 6.41 -26.78
N ARG A 92 35.61 6.74 -26.50
CA ARG A 92 36.35 7.78 -27.24
C ARG A 92 37.01 7.19 -28.49
N SER A 93 37.48 8.06 -29.40
CA SER A 93 38.16 7.67 -30.64
C SER A 93 39.47 6.91 -30.41
N ASP A 94 40.12 7.07 -29.27
CA ASP A 94 41.30 6.34 -28.85
C ASP A 94 41.00 4.95 -28.26
N GLY A 95 39.73 4.59 -28.13
CA GLY A 95 39.25 3.34 -27.57
C GLY A 95 39.08 3.35 -26.04
N SER A 96 39.43 4.44 -25.37
CA SER A 96 39.18 4.57 -23.93
C SER A 96 37.67 4.66 -23.63
N THR A 97 37.23 4.10 -22.51
CA THR A 97 35.82 4.00 -22.15
C THR A 97 35.53 4.66 -20.82
N ALA A 98 34.29 5.16 -20.67
CA ALA A 98 33.73 5.59 -19.42
C ALA A 98 32.32 4.99 -19.25
N LEU A 99 31.94 4.68 -18.02
CA LEU A 99 30.61 4.20 -17.67
C LEU A 99 29.80 5.33 -17.04
N LEU A 100 28.54 5.41 -17.41
CA LEU A 100 27.56 6.31 -16.81
C LEU A 100 26.42 5.49 -16.23
N ASP A 101 26.22 5.61 -14.92
CA ASP A 101 25.17 4.91 -14.17
C ASP A 101 24.43 5.87 -13.21
N GLN A 102 23.55 5.33 -12.34
CA GLN A 102 22.79 6.13 -11.38
C GLN A 102 23.67 6.98 -10.44
N SER A 103 24.90 6.55 -10.15
CA SER A 103 25.82 7.29 -9.29
C SER A 103 26.59 8.38 -10.03
N GLY A 104 26.51 8.39 -11.37
CA GLY A 104 27.19 9.30 -12.28
C GLY A 104 28.29 8.62 -13.09
N TRP A 105 29.38 9.36 -13.39
CA TRP A 105 30.50 8.82 -14.13
C TRP A 105 31.33 7.86 -13.28
N GLN A 106 31.61 6.67 -13.84
CA GLN A 106 32.41 5.62 -13.22
C GLN A 106 33.60 5.27 -14.13
N GLU A 107 34.79 5.19 -13.56
CA GLU A 107 35.96 4.61 -14.23
C GLU A 107 36.19 3.17 -13.79
N THR A 108 35.93 2.88 -12.52
CA THR A 108 36.04 1.56 -11.89
C THR A 108 35.05 1.45 -10.75
N GLY A 109 34.49 0.26 -10.49
CA GLY A 109 33.61 0.02 -9.36
C GLY A 109 32.40 -0.83 -9.72
N GLU A 110 31.49 -1.01 -8.75
CA GLU A 110 30.23 -1.69 -8.94
C GLU A 110 29.24 -0.76 -9.65
N ILE A 111 28.64 -1.25 -10.73
CA ILE A 111 27.71 -0.47 -11.56
C ILE A 111 26.35 -0.39 -10.84
N GLN A 112 25.88 0.84 -10.62
CA GLN A 112 24.54 1.12 -10.11
C GLN A 112 23.58 1.39 -11.27
N SER A 113 23.05 0.33 -11.86
CA SER A 113 22.16 0.42 -13.01
C SER A 113 20.84 1.11 -12.68
N TRP A 114 20.28 1.84 -13.66
CA TRP A 114 18.89 2.26 -13.63
C TRP A 114 17.97 1.05 -13.87
N GLN A 115 16.77 1.11 -13.33
CA GLN A 115 15.70 0.14 -13.57
C GLN A 115 14.80 0.62 -14.71
N LEU A 116 14.40 -0.30 -15.57
CA LEU A 116 13.28 -0.14 -16.48
C LEU A 116 12.34 -1.36 -16.31
N THR A 117 11.16 -1.11 -15.76
CA THR A 117 10.11 -2.12 -15.63
C THR A 117 9.37 -2.27 -16.94
N VAL A 118 9.34 -3.49 -17.47
CA VAL A 118 8.56 -3.88 -18.67
C VAL A 118 7.42 -4.77 -18.21
N TYR A 119 6.18 -4.37 -18.48
CA TYR A 119 5.01 -5.06 -17.95
C TYR A 119 3.99 -5.39 -19.04
N GLU A 120 3.19 -6.40 -18.80
CA GLU A 120 2.02 -6.67 -19.64
C GLU A 120 0.86 -5.78 -19.20
N LYS A 121 0.33 -5.02 -20.15
CA LYS A 121 -0.80 -4.13 -19.87
C LYS A 121 -2.08 -4.94 -19.75
N THR A 122 -2.62 -5.00 -18.55
CA THR A 122 -3.90 -5.67 -18.22
C THR A 122 -4.90 -4.65 -17.69
N ALA A 123 -6.18 -5.03 -17.65
CA ALA A 123 -7.21 -4.17 -17.08
C ALA A 123 -7.02 -4.06 -15.56
N THR A 124 -7.00 -2.83 -15.05
CA THR A 124 -7.00 -2.54 -13.62
C THR A 124 -8.32 -1.87 -13.23
N PRO A 125 -9.09 -2.41 -12.27
CA PRO A 125 -10.32 -1.79 -11.83
C PRO A 125 -10.08 -0.41 -11.23
N LEU A 126 -10.64 0.62 -11.84
CA LEU A 126 -10.41 2.02 -11.45
C LEU A 126 -11.08 2.40 -10.13
N TRP A 127 -12.10 1.66 -9.70
CA TRP A 127 -12.86 1.97 -8.50
C TRP A 127 -12.03 1.94 -7.22
N PHE A 128 -10.96 1.14 -7.17
CA PHE A 128 -10.09 1.07 -6.00
C PHE A 128 -9.19 2.31 -5.91
N GLY A 129 -8.38 2.56 -6.94
CA GLY A 129 -7.44 3.69 -6.97
C GLY A 129 -8.14 5.05 -6.89
N GLY A 130 -9.30 5.20 -7.54
CA GLY A 130 -10.13 6.41 -7.48
C GLY A 130 -10.98 6.55 -6.21
N GLY A 131 -11.06 5.50 -5.39
CA GLY A 131 -11.91 5.44 -4.22
C GLY A 131 -11.31 6.03 -2.94
N VAL A 132 -12.03 5.80 -1.85
CA VAL A 132 -11.63 6.06 -0.47
C VAL A 132 -11.80 4.76 0.30
N VAL A 133 -10.70 4.19 0.77
CA VAL A 133 -10.68 2.90 1.47
C VAL A 133 -10.78 3.12 2.97
N TYR A 134 -11.53 2.27 3.65
CA TYR A 134 -11.63 2.25 5.10
C TYR A 134 -11.36 0.83 5.61
N GLN A 135 -10.29 0.67 6.37
CA GLN A 135 -9.91 -0.62 6.95
C GLN A 135 -10.60 -0.81 8.30
N ILE A 136 -11.29 -1.93 8.44
CA ILE A 136 -12.00 -2.31 9.67
C ILE A 136 -11.36 -3.56 10.29
N PHE A 137 -11.06 -3.48 11.59
CA PHE A 137 -10.82 -4.64 12.45
C PHE A 137 -12.17 -5.08 13.04
N PRO A 138 -12.80 -6.15 12.53
CA PRO A 138 -14.23 -6.39 12.74
C PRO A 138 -14.65 -6.53 14.21
N ASP A 139 -13.82 -7.19 15.02
CA ASP A 139 -14.07 -7.36 16.45
C ASP A 139 -14.14 -6.05 17.25
N ARG A 140 -13.53 -4.98 16.72
CA ARG A 140 -13.29 -3.71 17.42
C ARG A 140 -14.04 -2.51 16.83
N PHE A 141 -14.91 -2.72 15.85
CA PHE A 141 -15.56 -1.61 15.16
C PHE A 141 -16.94 -1.26 15.77
N CYS A 142 -17.88 -2.20 15.76
CA CYS A 142 -19.22 -1.94 16.31
C CYS A 142 -19.87 -3.21 16.85
N ARG A 143 -20.27 -3.17 18.13
CA ARG A 143 -21.01 -4.22 18.82
C ARG A 143 -22.47 -3.81 18.98
N LEU A 144 -23.40 -4.65 18.51
CA LEU A 144 -24.85 -4.44 18.71
C LEU A 144 -25.37 -5.16 19.97
N SER A 145 -24.78 -6.31 20.29
CA SER A 145 -25.11 -7.10 21.48
C SER A 145 -23.87 -7.86 21.93
N LEU A 146 -23.86 -8.25 23.22
CA LEU A 146 -22.79 -9.10 23.75
C LEU A 146 -22.92 -10.50 23.16
N PRO A 147 -21.92 -11.01 22.41
CA PRO A 147 -21.98 -12.35 21.85
C PRO A 147 -21.69 -13.41 22.92
N ASP A 148 -22.19 -14.63 22.70
CA ASP A 148 -21.86 -15.79 23.53
C ASP A 148 -20.67 -16.58 22.90
N PRO A 149 -19.51 -16.66 23.55
CA PRO A 149 -18.37 -17.40 23.05
C PRO A 149 -18.40 -18.90 23.39
N THR A 150 -19.44 -19.39 24.07
CA THR A 150 -19.51 -20.77 24.57
C THR A 150 -19.48 -21.78 23.44
N GLY A 151 -18.61 -22.78 23.54
CA GLY A 151 -18.50 -23.86 22.57
C GLY A 151 -17.81 -23.47 21.26
N LEU A 152 -17.21 -22.29 21.17
CA LEU A 152 -16.42 -21.86 20.01
C LEU A 152 -14.96 -22.26 20.15
N VAL A 153 -14.28 -22.42 19.00
CA VAL A 153 -12.85 -22.74 18.98
C VAL A 153 -12.02 -21.64 19.68
N GLY A 154 -10.96 -22.01 20.40
CA GLY A 154 -9.99 -21.08 20.98
C GLY A 154 -10.28 -20.64 22.41
N ASN A 155 -11.26 -21.19 23.09
CA ASN A 155 -11.55 -20.87 24.50
C ASN A 155 -11.66 -19.36 24.75
N ARG A 156 -12.51 -18.69 24.00
CA ARG A 156 -12.68 -17.24 23.92
C ARG A 156 -13.42 -16.68 25.13
N TRP A 157 -13.19 -15.41 25.40
CA TRP A 157 -14.03 -14.64 26.32
C TRP A 157 -14.26 -13.22 25.76
N VAL A 158 -15.26 -12.51 26.28
CA VAL A 158 -15.71 -11.21 25.76
C VAL A 158 -15.63 -10.15 26.85
N HIS A 159 -15.04 -9.00 26.50
CA HIS A 159 -15.07 -7.81 27.36
C HIS A 159 -16.51 -7.33 27.56
N GLU A 160 -16.94 -7.19 28.80
CA GLU A 160 -18.24 -6.61 29.11
C GLU A 160 -18.29 -5.13 28.73
N ASN A 161 -17.22 -4.39 29.06
CA ASN A 161 -17.09 -2.98 28.74
C ASN A 161 -16.39 -2.79 27.37
N TRP A 162 -17.07 -2.11 26.44
CA TRP A 162 -16.52 -1.79 25.12
C TRP A 162 -15.26 -0.93 25.14
N ASN A 163 -15.09 -0.11 26.21
CA ASN A 163 -13.97 0.80 26.36
C ASN A 163 -12.79 0.20 27.14
N ASP A 164 -12.80 -1.09 27.42
CA ASP A 164 -11.67 -1.77 28.03
C ASP A 164 -10.41 -1.68 27.15
N GLN A 165 -9.26 -1.81 27.78
CA GLN A 165 -8.00 -1.98 27.04
C GLN A 165 -7.87 -3.44 26.58
N PRO A 166 -7.40 -3.67 25.33
CA PRO A 166 -7.05 -5.01 24.88
C PRO A 166 -6.03 -5.70 25.80
N VAL A 167 -6.15 -7.01 25.98
CA VAL A 167 -5.22 -7.78 26.79
C VAL A 167 -3.85 -7.84 26.11
N TRP A 168 -2.82 -7.48 26.85
CA TRP A 168 -1.43 -7.45 26.37
C TRP A 168 -0.46 -8.29 27.21
N VAL A 169 -0.92 -8.74 28.39
CA VAL A 169 -0.13 -9.58 29.29
C VAL A 169 -0.24 -11.02 28.82
N PRO A 170 0.88 -11.75 28.67
CA PRO A 170 0.84 -13.17 28.35
C PRO A 170 0.11 -13.98 29.40
N ASP A 171 -0.40 -15.15 28.99
CA ASP A 171 -0.92 -16.17 29.90
C ASP A 171 0.22 -16.69 30.83
N PRO A 172 -0.09 -17.39 31.92
CA PRO A 172 0.92 -17.88 32.87
C PRO A 172 2.02 -18.77 32.26
N ASP A 173 1.75 -19.39 31.11
CA ASP A 173 2.73 -20.18 30.33
C ASP A 173 3.58 -19.31 29.38
N GLY A 174 3.41 -17.99 29.36
CA GLY A 174 4.14 -17.04 28.52
C GLY A 174 3.57 -16.85 27.12
N GLU A 175 2.48 -17.52 26.77
CA GLU A 175 1.87 -17.44 25.45
C GLU A 175 0.85 -16.31 25.35
N VAL A 176 0.84 -15.60 24.20
CA VAL A 176 -0.17 -14.59 23.86
C VAL A 176 -1.17 -15.21 22.89
N ARG A 177 -2.38 -15.51 23.38
CA ARG A 177 -3.40 -16.24 22.60
C ARG A 177 -4.43 -15.37 21.93
N ASN A 178 -4.46 -14.07 22.20
CA ASN A 178 -5.40 -13.11 21.62
C ASN A 178 -6.87 -13.60 21.67
N ARG A 179 -7.29 -14.14 22.83
CA ARG A 179 -8.61 -14.75 23.02
C ARG A 179 -9.62 -13.83 23.70
N ASP A 180 -9.24 -12.58 23.92
CA ASP A 180 -10.10 -11.51 24.40
C ASP A 180 -10.81 -10.84 23.22
N PHE A 181 -12.14 -10.90 23.23
CA PHE A 181 -12.98 -10.35 22.17
C PHE A 181 -13.77 -9.14 22.69
N PHE A 182 -14.05 -8.19 21.82
CA PHE A 182 -14.92 -7.05 22.12
C PHE A 182 -16.33 -7.27 21.55
N GLY A 183 -16.48 -8.18 20.62
CA GLY A 183 -17.78 -8.60 20.09
C GLY A 183 -18.34 -7.70 19.00
N GLY A 184 -17.50 -6.94 18.29
CA GLY A 184 -17.89 -6.31 17.04
C GLY A 184 -18.33 -7.35 16.01
N SER A 185 -19.23 -6.98 15.11
CA SER A 185 -19.89 -7.93 14.20
C SER A 185 -20.13 -7.35 12.81
N LEU A 186 -20.42 -8.23 11.82
CA LEU A 186 -20.81 -7.81 10.46
C LEU A 186 -22.10 -6.98 10.49
N ASN A 187 -23.03 -7.33 11.37
CA ASN A 187 -24.26 -6.55 11.55
C ASN A 187 -23.99 -5.19 12.18
N GLY A 188 -22.98 -5.09 13.06
CA GLY A 188 -22.51 -3.82 13.57
C GLY A 188 -21.93 -2.94 12.47
N ILE A 189 -21.13 -3.51 11.56
CA ILE A 189 -20.62 -2.79 10.39
C ILE A 189 -21.78 -2.35 9.49
N THR A 190 -22.73 -3.23 9.21
CA THR A 190 -23.92 -2.91 8.40
C THR A 190 -24.71 -1.74 8.99
N ALA A 191 -24.90 -1.71 10.32
CA ALA A 191 -25.58 -0.62 11.02
C ALA A 191 -24.85 0.74 10.91
N LYS A 192 -23.55 0.72 10.58
CA LYS A 192 -22.70 1.91 10.45
C LYS A 192 -22.39 2.33 9.00
N LEU A 193 -23.02 1.70 8.02
CA LEU A 193 -22.79 2.02 6.61
C LEU A 193 -23.15 3.47 6.24
N ASP A 194 -24.17 4.05 6.87
CA ASP A 194 -24.54 5.45 6.63
C ASP A 194 -23.50 6.41 7.18
N ASP A 195 -22.91 6.13 8.36
CA ASP A 195 -21.80 6.89 8.92
C ASP A 195 -20.57 6.81 8.01
N LEU A 196 -20.26 5.61 7.49
CA LEU A 196 -19.13 5.40 6.57
C LEU A 196 -19.35 6.09 5.22
N ALA A 197 -20.57 6.05 4.67
CA ALA A 197 -20.93 6.76 3.45
C ALA A 197 -20.84 8.28 3.63
N ALA A 198 -21.26 8.80 4.79
CA ALA A 198 -21.14 10.22 5.15
C ALA A 198 -19.67 10.66 5.28
N LEU A 199 -18.79 9.78 5.77
CA LEU A 199 -17.34 9.99 5.80
C LEU A 199 -16.72 9.99 4.38
N GLY A 200 -17.45 9.53 3.36
CA GLY A 200 -17.00 9.48 1.98
C GLY A 200 -16.37 8.15 1.55
N VAL A 201 -16.46 7.12 2.37
CA VAL A 201 -15.91 5.78 2.09
C VAL A 201 -16.59 5.15 0.87
N THR A 202 -15.79 4.54 0.01
CA THR A 202 -16.26 3.80 -1.17
C THR A 202 -15.77 2.35 -1.20
N VAL A 203 -14.82 2.00 -0.34
CA VAL A 203 -14.28 0.64 -0.22
C VAL A 203 -14.10 0.30 1.25
N LEU A 204 -14.63 -0.83 1.68
CA LEU A 204 -14.30 -1.44 2.97
C LEU A 204 -13.26 -2.53 2.76
N TYR A 205 -12.14 -2.42 3.47
CA TYR A 205 -11.19 -3.52 3.63
C TYR A 205 -11.41 -4.10 5.04
N LEU A 206 -11.86 -5.35 5.09
CA LEU A 206 -12.09 -6.08 6.33
C LEU A 206 -10.86 -6.95 6.65
N ASN A 207 -10.27 -6.78 7.84
CA ASN A 207 -9.37 -7.79 8.39
C ASN A 207 -10.11 -9.14 8.49
N PRO A 208 -9.42 -10.28 8.69
CA PRO A 208 -10.02 -11.61 8.52
C PRO A 208 -11.36 -11.79 9.22
N ILE A 209 -12.33 -12.40 8.53
CA ILE A 209 -13.70 -12.61 9.02
C ILE A 209 -14.06 -14.09 9.20
N PHE A 210 -13.14 -15.00 8.84
CA PHE A 210 -13.42 -16.44 8.92
C PHE A 210 -13.23 -16.98 10.33
N GLU A 211 -13.85 -18.13 10.60
CA GLU A 211 -13.73 -18.78 11.90
C GLU A 211 -12.27 -18.95 12.31
N SER A 212 -11.95 -18.61 13.56
CA SER A 212 -10.59 -18.60 14.08
C SER A 212 -10.60 -18.65 15.61
N ALA A 213 -9.51 -19.11 16.21
CA ALA A 213 -9.36 -19.14 17.66
C ALA A 213 -9.06 -17.77 18.29
N SER A 214 -8.55 -16.82 17.51
CA SER A 214 -8.10 -15.51 18.00
C SER A 214 -8.97 -14.35 17.52
N ASN A 215 -8.87 -13.23 18.24
CA ASN A 215 -9.63 -12.01 17.92
C ASN A 215 -9.22 -11.36 16.60
N HIS A 216 -7.96 -11.51 16.16
CA HIS A 216 -7.46 -11.00 14.88
C HIS A 216 -7.80 -11.89 13.68
N ARG A 217 -8.09 -13.15 13.92
CA ARG A 217 -8.53 -14.16 12.94
C ARG A 217 -7.52 -14.50 11.83
N TYR A 218 -6.24 -14.13 12.00
CA TYR A 218 -5.18 -14.54 11.06
C TYR A 218 -4.80 -16.02 11.17
N ASN A 219 -5.16 -16.70 12.26
CA ASN A 219 -5.05 -18.16 12.42
C ASN A 219 -6.35 -18.85 12.00
N THR A 220 -6.65 -18.81 10.70
CA THR A 220 -7.90 -19.32 10.11
C THR A 220 -8.17 -20.76 10.51
N ALA A 221 -9.37 -21.03 11.01
CA ALA A 221 -9.82 -22.36 11.40
C ALA A 221 -10.74 -23.01 10.34
N ASP A 222 -11.56 -22.21 9.65
CA ASP A 222 -12.40 -22.68 8.53
C ASP A 222 -12.58 -21.54 7.51
N TYR A 223 -12.03 -21.69 6.32
CA TYR A 223 -12.09 -20.69 5.25
C TYR A 223 -13.50 -20.49 4.64
N LEU A 224 -14.39 -21.47 4.81
CA LEU A 224 -15.74 -21.44 4.23
C LEU A 224 -16.82 -21.08 5.28
N ARG A 225 -16.39 -20.66 6.47
CA ARG A 225 -17.30 -20.29 7.55
C ARG A 225 -16.95 -18.91 8.10
N ILE A 226 -17.96 -18.02 8.13
CA ILE A 226 -17.81 -16.76 8.89
C ILE A 226 -17.66 -17.10 10.38
N ASP A 227 -16.77 -16.37 11.06
CA ASP A 227 -16.64 -16.53 12.51
C ASP A 227 -17.98 -16.29 13.21
N PRO A 228 -18.46 -17.25 14.04
CA PRO A 228 -19.79 -17.15 14.64
C PRO A 228 -20.03 -15.89 15.49
N MET A 229 -18.97 -15.30 16.05
CA MET A 229 -19.09 -14.05 16.78
C MET A 229 -19.24 -12.83 15.86
N LEU A 230 -18.83 -12.94 14.59
CA LEU A 230 -19.06 -11.89 13.59
C LEU A 230 -20.44 -12.00 12.93
N GLY A 231 -20.99 -13.20 12.84
CA GLY A 231 -22.27 -13.46 12.20
C GLY A 231 -22.25 -14.69 11.30
N THR A 232 -23.07 -14.65 10.25
CA THR A 232 -23.27 -15.72 9.29
C THR A 232 -22.89 -15.28 7.87
N GLU A 233 -22.82 -16.22 6.92
CA GLU A 233 -22.64 -15.88 5.51
C GLU A 233 -23.79 -14.98 5.00
N GLU A 234 -25.02 -15.17 5.46
CA GLU A 234 -26.14 -14.28 5.06
C GLU A 234 -25.94 -12.86 5.60
N ASP A 235 -25.37 -12.69 6.80
CA ASP A 235 -25.01 -11.38 7.32
C ASP A 235 -23.92 -10.72 6.46
N PHE A 236 -22.96 -11.48 5.97
CA PHE A 236 -21.96 -10.99 5.03
C PHE A 236 -22.57 -10.60 3.67
N ARG A 237 -23.44 -11.46 3.12
CA ARG A 237 -24.17 -11.15 1.88
C ARG A 237 -25.01 -9.88 2.01
N ARG A 238 -25.68 -9.71 3.16
CA ARG A 238 -26.44 -8.51 3.47
C ARG A 238 -25.53 -7.28 3.55
N LEU A 239 -24.41 -7.35 4.27
CA LEU A 239 -23.42 -6.27 4.33
C LEU A 239 -22.99 -5.83 2.91
N CYS A 240 -22.63 -6.77 2.05
CA CYS A 240 -22.22 -6.46 0.68
C CYS A 240 -23.35 -5.82 -0.15
N ARG A 241 -24.59 -6.32 -0.03
CA ARG A 241 -25.74 -5.72 -0.73
C ARG A 241 -26.03 -4.29 -0.28
N GLU A 242 -26.06 -4.06 1.04
CA GLU A 242 -26.34 -2.75 1.60
C GLU A 242 -25.20 -1.75 1.38
N ALA A 243 -23.95 -2.21 1.44
CA ALA A 243 -22.78 -1.42 1.07
C ALA A 243 -22.85 -0.98 -0.41
N LYS A 244 -23.18 -1.91 -1.31
CA LYS A 244 -23.32 -1.62 -2.75
C LYS A 244 -24.40 -0.57 -3.04
N GLN A 245 -25.53 -0.57 -2.29
CA GLN A 245 -26.57 0.45 -2.42
C GLN A 245 -26.08 1.87 -2.09
N ARG A 246 -25.02 1.97 -1.28
CA ARG A 246 -24.34 3.22 -0.89
C ARG A 246 -23.09 3.52 -1.70
N GLY A 247 -22.83 2.74 -2.78
CA GLY A 247 -21.63 2.89 -3.60
C GLY A 247 -20.36 2.40 -2.92
N ILE A 248 -20.48 1.50 -1.93
CA ILE A 248 -19.35 0.95 -1.17
C ILE A 248 -19.11 -0.50 -1.60
N ARG A 249 -17.87 -0.83 -1.92
CA ARG A 249 -17.40 -2.20 -2.22
C ARG A 249 -16.71 -2.80 -1.00
N VAL A 250 -16.65 -4.12 -0.93
CA VAL A 250 -16.04 -4.84 0.20
C VAL A 250 -14.93 -5.74 -0.33
N ILE A 251 -13.71 -5.61 0.21
CA ILE A 251 -12.61 -6.55 -0.04
C ILE A 251 -12.27 -7.31 1.24
N LEU A 252 -11.84 -8.56 1.08
CA LEU A 252 -11.55 -9.48 2.17
C LEU A 252 -10.05 -9.72 2.32
N ASP A 253 -9.65 -10.09 3.52
CA ASP A 253 -8.28 -10.50 3.84
C ASP A 253 -8.10 -12.00 3.59
N GLY A 254 -7.20 -12.35 2.68
CA GLY A 254 -6.87 -13.73 2.32
C GLY A 254 -5.58 -14.18 2.98
N VAL A 255 -5.69 -15.03 4.00
CA VAL A 255 -4.57 -15.59 4.74
C VAL A 255 -4.33 -17.01 4.24
N PHE A 256 -3.55 -17.16 3.17
CA PHE A 256 -3.41 -18.42 2.45
C PHE A 256 -2.04 -19.09 2.60
N ASN A 257 -1.10 -18.49 3.34
CA ASN A 257 0.23 -19.04 3.58
C ASN A 257 0.32 -19.94 4.83
N HIS A 258 -0.68 -19.89 5.71
CA HIS A 258 -0.77 -20.72 6.91
C HIS A 258 -2.23 -20.88 7.35
N THR A 259 -2.48 -21.84 8.24
CA THR A 259 -3.74 -21.99 8.96
C THR A 259 -3.51 -21.83 10.46
N GLY A 260 -4.58 -21.84 11.25
CA GLY A 260 -4.47 -22.04 12.70
C GLY A 260 -4.14 -23.50 13.01
N SER A 261 -3.33 -23.76 14.05
CA SER A 261 -3.11 -25.13 14.56
C SER A 261 -4.42 -25.78 15.05
N GLN A 262 -5.37 -24.98 15.48
CA GLN A 262 -6.70 -25.39 15.91
C GLN A 262 -7.73 -25.45 14.75
N SER A 263 -7.28 -25.27 13.50
CA SER A 263 -8.15 -25.34 12.32
C SER A 263 -8.69 -26.76 12.10
N ARG A 264 -9.80 -26.87 11.38
CA ARG A 264 -10.34 -28.17 10.96
C ARG A 264 -9.37 -28.94 10.05
N TYR A 265 -8.43 -28.27 9.40
CA TYR A 265 -7.44 -28.85 8.50
C TYR A 265 -6.26 -29.46 9.26
N PHE A 266 -5.77 -28.80 10.29
CA PHE A 266 -4.68 -29.27 11.13
C PHE A 266 -5.18 -30.01 12.38
N ASN A 267 -6.14 -29.42 13.11
CA ASN A 267 -6.92 -29.97 14.22
C ASN A 267 -6.08 -30.51 15.39
N ALA A 268 -5.04 -29.76 15.80
CA ALA A 268 -4.14 -30.19 16.87
C ALA A 268 -4.87 -30.54 18.18
N ASP A 269 -5.93 -29.79 18.53
CA ASP A 269 -6.65 -29.92 19.79
C ASP A 269 -7.86 -30.89 19.70
N GLY A 270 -8.16 -31.43 18.51
CA GLY A 270 -9.32 -32.30 18.30
C GLY A 270 -10.67 -31.61 18.47
N PHE A 271 -10.72 -30.30 18.29
CA PHE A 271 -11.95 -29.52 18.42
C PHE A 271 -12.99 -29.88 17.34
N TYR A 272 -12.54 -30.08 16.11
CA TYR A 272 -13.42 -30.44 14.99
C TYR A 272 -13.63 -31.96 14.93
N PRO A 273 -14.84 -32.41 14.53
CA PRO A 273 -15.15 -33.84 14.46
C PRO A 273 -14.42 -34.59 13.33
N GLY A 274 -13.86 -33.86 12.35
CA GLY A 274 -13.06 -34.44 11.27
C GLY A 274 -11.64 -34.73 11.70
N VAL A 275 -10.93 -35.53 10.88
CA VAL A 275 -9.53 -35.89 11.12
C VAL A 275 -8.60 -34.88 10.45
N GLY A 276 -7.93 -34.06 11.25
CA GLY A 276 -6.94 -33.11 10.77
C GLY A 276 -5.56 -33.73 10.58
N ALA A 277 -4.66 -32.97 9.94
CA ALA A 277 -3.29 -33.42 9.62
C ALA A 277 -2.45 -33.77 10.85
N ALA A 278 -2.66 -33.12 12.00
CA ALA A 278 -1.96 -33.41 13.24
C ALA A 278 -2.47 -34.69 13.93
N GLN A 279 -3.62 -35.23 13.53
CA GLN A 279 -4.25 -36.38 14.18
C GLN A 279 -4.00 -37.70 13.45
N SER A 280 -3.81 -37.69 12.13
CA SER A 280 -3.53 -38.88 11.34
C SER A 280 -2.83 -38.54 10.04
N THR A 281 -1.90 -39.40 9.67
CA THR A 281 -1.24 -39.39 8.35
C THR A 281 -2.21 -39.76 7.21
N ASP A 282 -3.37 -40.33 7.52
CA ASP A 282 -4.45 -40.64 6.57
C ASP A 282 -5.44 -39.49 6.41
N SER A 283 -5.20 -38.35 7.09
CA SER A 283 -6.04 -37.17 6.93
C SER A 283 -6.03 -36.69 5.47
N PRO A 284 -7.19 -36.25 4.91
CA PRO A 284 -7.22 -35.64 3.58
C PRO A 284 -6.40 -34.34 3.49
N TYR A 285 -6.05 -33.75 4.63
CA TYR A 285 -5.27 -32.53 4.73
C TYR A 285 -3.80 -32.78 5.06
N PHE A 286 -3.36 -34.05 5.19
CA PHE A 286 -2.01 -34.35 5.64
C PHE A 286 -0.94 -33.71 4.75
N ASN A 287 -1.08 -33.81 3.43
CA ASN A 287 -0.14 -33.26 2.46
C ASN A 287 -0.16 -31.72 2.36
N TRP A 288 -1.12 -31.06 3.01
CA TRP A 288 -1.14 -29.59 3.08
C TRP A 288 -0.02 -29.03 3.97
N PHE A 289 0.59 -29.87 4.81
CA PHE A 289 1.58 -29.47 5.79
C PHE A 289 2.85 -30.32 5.70
N SER A 290 3.99 -29.74 6.08
CA SER A 290 5.26 -30.46 6.19
C SER A 290 5.56 -30.80 7.63
N PHE A 291 5.75 -32.10 7.92
CA PHE A 291 6.14 -32.59 9.23
C PHE A 291 7.58 -33.11 9.23
N HIS A 292 8.33 -32.89 10.32
CA HIS A 292 9.72 -33.28 10.48
C HIS A 292 9.94 -34.46 11.46
N PRO A 293 9.46 -34.54 12.72
CA PRO A 293 8.71 -35.71 13.15
C PRO A 293 7.24 -35.39 13.36
N TRP A 294 6.39 -36.13 12.66
CA TRP A 294 4.95 -36.10 12.86
C TRP A 294 4.58 -36.65 14.25
N PRO A 295 3.60 -36.06 14.97
CA PRO A 295 2.84 -34.87 14.64
C PRO A 295 3.39 -33.58 15.28
N THR A 296 4.52 -33.63 15.96
CA THR A 296 4.96 -32.61 16.92
C THR A 296 5.87 -31.55 16.37
N ASP A 297 6.54 -31.82 15.23
CA ASP A 297 7.42 -30.85 14.58
C ASP A 297 7.00 -30.67 13.12
N TYR A 298 6.76 -29.43 12.72
CA TYR A 298 6.25 -29.07 11.41
C TYR A 298 6.66 -27.65 11.02
N ASP A 299 6.63 -27.37 9.73
CA ASP A 299 6.86 -26.03 9.24
C ASP A 299 5.76 -25.08 9.75
N ALA A 300 6.17 -23.96 10.32
CA ALA A 300 5.27 -22.95 10.85
C ALA A 300 5.69 -21.56 10.35
N TRP A 301 4.71 -20.69 10.12
CA TRP A 301 4.95 -19.31 9.71
C TRP A 301 5.82 -18.60 10.74
N TRP A 302 7.02 -18.19 10.33
CA TRP A 302 8.05 -17.55 11.17
C TRP A 302 8.37 -18.34 12.47
N GLY A 303 8.21 -19.65 12.45
CA GLY A 303 8.43 -20.52 13.61
C GLY A 303 7.35 -20.45 14.70
N ILE A 304 6.23 -19.80 14.42
CA ILE A 304 5.09 -19.70 15.34
C ILE A 304 4.24 -20.97 15.23
N MET A 305 4.39 -21.89 16.17
CA MET A 305 3.75 -23.23 16.13
C MET A 305 2.20 -23.20 16.12
N THR A 306 1.58 -22.09 16.49
CA THR A 306 0.13 -21.94 16.37
C THR A 306 -0.31 -21.58 14.94
N LEU A 307 0.64 -21.38 14.02
CA LEU A 307 0.42 -21.01 12.62
C LEU A 307 1.16 -21.99 11.68
N PRO A 308 0.69 -23.26 11.57
CA PRO A 308 1.30 -24.22 10.66
C PRO A 308 1.26 -23.70 9.22
N ALA A 309 2.44 -23.66 8.59
CA ALA A 309 2.59 -23.24 7.20
C ALA A 309 2.00 -24.29 6.26
N VAL A 310 1.33 -23.85 5.21
CA VAL A 310 0.79 -24.75 4.19
C VAL A 310 1.79 -24.97 3.06
N GLN A 311 1.61 -26.06 2.34
CA GLN A 311 2.31 -26.34 1.09
C GLN A 311 1.51 -25.75 -0.07
N GLU A 312 1.80 -24.51 -0.46
CA GLU A 312 1.04 -23.80 -1.49
C GLU A 312 1.09 -24.48 -2.87
N ASN A 313 2.08 -25.38 -3.07
CA ASN A 313 2.20 -26.17 -4.30
C ASN A 313 1.40 -27.48 -4.25
N GLU A 314 0.79 -27.83 -3.12
CA GLU A 314 -0.04 -29.02 -3.03
C GLU A 314 -1.30 -28.85 -3.89
N PRO A 315 -1.56 -29.76 -4.86
CA PRO A 315 -2.67 -29.60 -5.80
C PRO A 315 -4.05 -29.50 -5.12
N ASP A 316 -4.29 -30.34 -4.11
CA ASP A 316 -5.57 -30.35 -3.39
C ASP A 316 -5.80 -29.05 -2.61
N TYR A 317 -4.73 -28.45 -2.07
CA TYR A 317 -4.80 -27.13 -1.43
C TYR A 317 -5.12 -26.04 -2.46
N ARG A 318 -4.45 -26.04 -3.62
CA ARG A 318 -4.73 -25.09 -4.70
C ARG A 318 -6.16 -25.25 -5.24
N ASP A 319 -6.64 -26.48 -5.37
CA ASP A 319 -8.02 -26.72 -5.79
C ASP A 319 -9.02 -26.17 -4.77
N PHE A 320 -8.75 -26.36 -3.48
CA PHE A 320 -9.60 -25.86 -2.42
C PHE A 320 -9.60 -24.34 -2.33
N ILE A 321 -8.44 -23.69 -2.40
CA ILE A 321 -8.34 -22.22 -2.28
C ILE A 321 -8.72 -21.52 -3.59
N ILE A 322 -8.30 -22.04 -4.76
CA ILE A 322 -8.28 -21.27 -6.02
C ILE A 322 -9.08 -21.93 -7.15
N ARG A 323 -8.71 -23.17 -7.53
CA ARG A 323 -9.08 -23.75 -8.83
C ARG A 323 -10.49 -24.33 -8.88
N GLY A 324 -10.92 -24.95 -7.79
CA GLY A 324 -12.23 -25.57 -7.70
C GLY A 324 -13.38 -24.59 -7.96
N GLN A 325 -14.48 -25.09 -8.52
CA GLN A 325 -15.66 -24.26 -8.79
C GLN A 325 -16.20 -23.59 -7.50
N ASP A 326 -16.11 -24.29 -6.38
CA ASP A 326 -16.51 -23.82 -5.06
C ASP A 326 -15.32 -23.47 -4.16
N SER A 327 -14.17 -23.12 -4.78
CA SER A 327 -12.97 -22.70 -4.07
C SER A 327 -13.24 -21.48 -3.20
N VAL A 328 -12.42 -21.31 -2.18
CA VAL A 328 -12.52 -20.19 -1.22
C VAL A 328 -12.57 -18.84 -1.92
N VAL A 329 -11.65 -18.60 -2.87
CA VAL A 329 -11.59 -17.35 -3.63
C VAL A 329 -12.89 -17.08 -4.38
N ARG A 330 -13.41 -18.08 -5.11
CA ARG A 330 -14.63 -17.95 -5.91
C ARG A 330 -15.89 -17.86 -5.08
N HIS A 331 -15.95 -18.62 -3.98
CA HIS A 331 -17.12 -18.65 -3.08
C HIS A 331 -17.43 -17.26 -2.53
N TRP A 332 -16.43 -16.59 -1.96
CA TRP A 332 -16.64 -15.29 -1.33
C TRP A 332 -16.86 -14.15 -2.34
N LEU A 333 -16.29 -14.23 -3.53
CA LEU A 333 -16.65 -13.31 -4.62
C LEU A 333 -18.13 -13.47 -5.02
N ARG A 334 -18.63 -14.69 -5.14
CA ARG A 334 -20.06 -14.96 -5.40
C ARG A 334 -20.93 -14.53 -4.22
N ALA A 335 -20.42 -14.55 -3.00
CA ALA A 335 -21.11 -14.08 -1.82
C ALA A 335 -21.24 -12.54 -1.77
N GLY A 336 -20.44 -11.81 -2.57
CA GLY A 336 -20.56 -10.37 -2.70
C GLY A 336 -19.26 -9.58 -2.50
N ALA A 337 -18.14 -10.23 -2.17
CA ALA A 337 -16.85 -9.56 -2.11
C ALA A 337 -16.46 -8.99 -3.49
N SER A 338 -15.80 -7.85 -3.48
CA SER A 338 -15.30 -7.16 -4.68
C SER A 338 -13.80 -7.35 -4.88
N GLY A 339 -13.14 -8.12 -4.03
CA GLY A 339 -11.73 -8.40 -4.15
C GLY A 339 -11.11 -8.99 -2.90
N TRP A 340 -9.79 -9.20 -2.98
CA TRP A 340 -8.97 -9.78 -1.93
C TRP A 340 -7.74 -8.93 -1.65
N ARG A 341 -7.35 -8.84 -0.39
CA ARG A 341 -6.01 -8.47 0.03
C ARG A 341 -5.28 -9.73 0.43
N LEU A 342 -4.10 -9.97 -0.10
CA LEU A 342 -3.28 -11.13 0.27
C LEU A 342 -2.37 -10.77 1.43
N ASP A 343 -2.57 -11.46 2.55
CA ASP A 343 -1.71 -11.42 3.72
C ASP A 343 -0.35 -12.02 3.38
N GLY A 344 0.74 -11.32 3.76
CA GLY A 344 2.07 -11.81 3.55
C GLY A 344 2.31 -12.28 2.10
N ALA A 345 2.10 -11.42 1.10
CA ALA A 345 2.27 -11.79 -0.31
C ALA A 345 3.65 -12.39 -0.60
N ASP A 346 4.67 -12.00 0.17
CA ASP A 346 6.03 -12.52 0.06
C ASP A 346 6.15 -14.02 0.38
N GLU A 347 5.22 -14.56 1.15
CA GLU A 347 5.17 -15.98 1.51
C GLU A 347 4.56 -16.85 0.41
N LEU A 348 3.79 -16.24 -0.50
CA LEU A 348 3.08 -16.98 -1.56
C LEU A 348 3.92 -17.06 -2.83
N PRO A 349 3.97 -18.22 -3.54
CA PRO A 349 4.61 -18.31 -4.85
C PRO A 349 3.94 -17.40 -5.89
N ASP A 350 4.73 -16.89 -6.85
CA ASP A 350 4.22 -16.01 -7.92
C ASP A 350 3.09 -16.67 -8.73
N ASP A 351 3.24 -17.94 -9.08
CA ASP A 351 2.22 -18.69 -9.82
C ASP A 351 0.92 -18.91 -9.01
N PHE A 352 1.03 -19.03 -7.68
CA PHE A 352 -0.13 -19.11 -6.79
C PHE A 352 -0.94 -17.78 -6.82
N ILE A 353 -0.25 -16.65 -6.75
CA ILE A 353 -0.87 -15.31 -6.85
C ILE A 353 -1.50 -15.11 -8.24
N ALA A 354 -0.80 -15.52 -9.30
CA ALA A 354 -1.31 -15.45 -10.68
C ALA A 354 -2.57 -16.32 -10.89
N GLU A 355 -2.62 -17.51 -10.30
CA GLU A 355 -3.82 -18.35 -10.33
C GLU A 355 -5.00 -17.72 -9.56
N ILE A 356 -4.74 -17.08 -8.41
CA ILE A 356 -5.78 -16.30 -7.68
C ILE A 356 -6.32 -15.21 -8.60
N ARG A 357 -5.44 -14.45 -9.24
CA ARG A 357 -5.85 -13.39 -10.19
C ARG A 357 -6.75 -13.94 -11.29
N THR A 358 -6.36 -15.04 -11.91
CA THR A 358 -7.14 -15.70 -12.98
C THR A 358 -8.51 -16.14 -12.47
N ALA A 359 -8.57 -16.81 -11.31
CA ALA A 359 -9.82 -17.25 -10.71
C ALA A 359 -10.77 -16.09 -10.38
N MET A 360 -10.19 -14.96 -9.93
CA MET A 360 -10.96 -13.75 -9.66
C MET A 360 -11.54 -13.15 -10.94
N GLU A 361 -10.75 -13.01 -11.99
CA GLU A 361 -11.20 -12.47 -13.28
C GLU A 361 -12.29 -13.33 -13.94
N GLU A 362 -12.19 -14.66 -13.84
CA GLU A 362 -13.20 -15.60 -14.31
C GLU A 362 -14.52 -15.52 -13.50
N THR A 363 -14.45 -15.21 -12.22
CA THR A 363 -15.61 -15.22 -11.32
C THR A 363 -16.26 -13.84 -11.21
N ALA A 364 -15.46 -12.79 -11.12
CA ALA A 364 -15.87 -11.40 -10.97
C ALA A 364 -14.84 -10.49 -11.67
N PRO A 365 -15.01 -10.24 -12.99
CA PRO A 365 -14.01 -9.54 -13.81
C PRO A 365 -13.60 -8.14 -13.31
N ASP A 366 -14.47 -7.47 -12.54
CA ASP A 366 -14.20 -6.14 -11.95
C ASP A 366 -13.68 -6.24 -10.51
N SER A 367 -13.17 -7.39 -10.09
CA SER A 367 -12.59 -7.58 -8.76
C SER A 367 -11.15 -7.08 -8.67
N PHE A 368 -10.73 -6.65 -7.47
CA PHE A 368 -9.41 -6.08 -7.22
C PHE A 368 -8.56 -6.99 -6.34
N LEU A 369 -7.32 -7.25 -6.74
CA LEU A 369 -6.35 -8.03 -5.98
C LEU A 369 -5.25 -7.11 -5.44
N LEU A 370 -5.23 -6.94 -4.11
CA LEU A 370 -4.26 -6.16 -3.35
C LEU A 370 -3.26 -7.11 -2.67
N GLY A 371 -1.99 -6.76 -2.63
CA GLY A 371 -0.97 -7.50 -1.89
C GLY A 371 -0.36 -6.72 -0.75
N GLU A 372 -0.02 -7.40 0.33
CA GLU A 372 0.82 -6.86 1.38
C GLU A 372 2.28 -7.03 1.01
N VAL A 373 2.93 -5.92 0.66
CA VAL A 373 4.38 -5.83 0.40
C VAL A 373 4.89 -4.58 1.09
N TRP A 374 5.96 -4.71 1.89
CA TRP A 374 6.43 -3.63 2.76
C TRP A 374 7.42 -2.66 2.12
N GLU A 375 8.03 -3.06 1.00
CA GLU A 375 9.04 -2.30 0.27
C GLU A 375 8.57 -2.00 -1.16
N ASP A 376 9.49 -1.51 -2.01
CA ASP A 376 9.25 -1.39 -3.45
C ASP A 376 8.93 -2.79 -4.03
N ALA A 377 7.71 -2.96 -4.51
CA ALA A 377 7.20 -4.23 -5.00
C ALA A 377 7.86 -4.70 -6.30
N THR A 378 8.47 -3.80 -7.07
CA THR A 378 9.16 -4.15 -8.33
C THR A 378 10.57 -4.68 -8.11
N THR A 379 11.18 -4.32 -6.96
CA THR A 379 12.54 -4.76 -6.60
C THR A 379 12.57 -5.78 -5.48
N LYS A 380 11.41 -6.17 -4.97
CA LYS A 380 11.32 -7.14 -3.86
C LYS A 380 11.97 -8.46 -4.21
N VAL A 381 12.81 -8.93 -3.29
CA VAL A 381 13.37 -10.30 -3.28
C VAL A 381 12.83 -11.02 -2.06
N ALA A 382 12.15 -12.12 -2.26
CA ALA A 382 11.71 -13.01 -1.20
C ALA A 382 12.09 -14.45 -1.55
N TYR A 383 12.57 -15.22 -0.58
CA TYR A 383 13.03 -16.60 -0.79
C TYR A 383 14.05 -16.73 -1.94
N SER A 384 14.98 -15.77 -2.01
CA SER A 384 16.03 -15.67 -3.05
C SER A 384 15.52 -15.48 -4.48
N GLN A 385 14.26 -15.09 -4.65
CA GLN A 385 13.66 -14.83 -5.95
C GLN A 385 13.20 -13.37 -6.06
N ARG A 386 13.50 -12.74 -7.20
CA ARG A 386 12.90 -11.45 -7.57
C ARG A 386 11.44 -11.65 -7.89
N ARG A 387 10.57 -10.92 -7.19
CA ARG A 387 9.12 -11.09 -7.32
C ARG A 387 8.57 -10.32 -8.53
N ARG A 388 7.45 -10.84 -9.06
CA ARG A 388 6.81 -10.34 -10.30
C ARG A 388 5.48 -9.63 -10.06
N TYR A 389 5.21 -9.20 -8.85
CA TYR A 389 3.92 -8.70 -8.35
C TYR A 389 3.17 -7.74 -9.28
N LEU A 390 3.87 -6.80 -9.92
CA LEU A 390 3.28 -5.71 -10.69
C LEU A 390 3.56 -5.81 -12.20
N LEU A 391 3.97 -6.97 -12.70
CA LEU A 391 4.29 -7.15 -14.11
C LEU A 391 3.08 -7.51 -14.99
N GLY A 392 1.86 -7.50 -14.45
CA GLY A 392 0.60 -7.58 -15.20
C GLY A 392 -0.29 -8.79 -14.90
N HIS A 393 0.24 -9.88 -14.36
CA HIS A 393 -0.51 -11.13 -14.14
C HIS A 393 -0.84 -11.46 -12.69
N GLU A 394 -0.31 -10.69 -11.74
CA GLU A 394 -0.47 -10.94 -10.32
C GLU A 394 -1.32 -9.85 -9.66
N LEU A 395 -0.70 -8.97 -8.87
CA LEU A 395 -1.40 -7.95 -8.11
C LEU A 395 -1.81 -6.76 -8.99
N HIS A 396 -2.97 -6.16 -8.70
CA HIS A 396 -3.34 -4.86 -9.27
C HIS A 396 -2.63 -3.71 -8.57
N GLY A 397 -2.38 -3.84 -7.28
CA GLY A 397 -1.70 -2.86 -6.44
C GLY A 397 -1.21 -3.48 -5.16
N VAL A 398 -0.46 -2.71 -4.39
CA VAL A 398 0.11 -3.13 -3.10
C VAL A 398 -0.16 -2.10 -2.01
N MET A 399 -0.06 -2.53 -0.75
CA MET A 399 -0.06 -1.64 0.41
C MET A 399 1.21 -0.79 0.39
N ASN A 400 1.06 0.54 0.43
CA ASN A 400 2.18 1.47 0.23
C ASN A 400 2.84 1.86 1.56
N TYR A 401 3.56 0.93 2.17
CA TYR A 401 4.36 1.20 3.37
C TYR A 401 5.43 2.28 3.16
N PRO A 402 6.11 2.34 1.99
CA PRO A 402 7.05 3.43 1.70
C PRO A 402 6.42 4.82 1.80
N PHE A 403 5.18 5.00 1.33
CA PHE A 403 4.45 6.27 1.47
C PHE A 403 4.27 6.66 2.95
N ARG A 404 3.78 5.72 3.78
CA ARG A 404 3.59 5.97 5.21
C ARG A 404 4.89 6.37 5.89
N THR A 405 5.96 5.63 5.64
CA THR A 405 7.27 5.86 6.27
C THR A 405 7.83 7.23 5.88
N ALA A 406 7.80 7.55 4.58
CA ALA A 406 8.30 8.83 4.07
C ALA A 406 7.47 10.02 4.57
N LEU A 407 6.13 9.86 4.63
CA LEU A 407 5.23 10.92 5.10
C LEU A 407 5.43 11.22 6.59
N ILE A 408 5.54 10.19 7.42
CA ILE A 408 5.82 10.36 8.87
C ILE A 408 7.17 11.04 9.08
N ALA A 409 8.21 10.61 8.36
CA ALA A 409 9.53 11.23 8.45
C ALA A 409 9.48 12.71 8.09
N TYR A 410 8.83 13.08 6.98
CA TYR A 410 8.63 14.47 6.57
C TYR A 410 7.90 15.29 7.63
N LEU A 411 6.74 14.83 8.11
CA LEU A 411 5.92 15.56 9.08
C LEU A 411 6.58 15.69 10.47
N ARG A 412 7.54 14.84 10.78
CA ARG A 412 8.34 14.90 12.02
C ARG A 412 9.64 15.70 11.87
N GLY A 413 9.81 16.46 10.80
CA GLY A 413 10.94 17.38 10.61
C GLY A 413 11.96 16.92 9.57
N GLY A 414 11.68 15.88 8.78
CA GLY A 414 12.47 15.50 7.63
C GLY A 414 12.31 16.45 6.45
N ASP A 415 13.13 16.25 5.41
CA ASP A 415 13.09 17.08 4.21
C ASP A 415 11.99 16.62 3.26
N ALA A 416 11.24 17.56 2.69
CA ALA A 416 10.22 17.29 1.67
C ALA A 416 10.82 16.65 0.41
N ASP A 417 12.09 16.90 0.11
CA ASP A 417 12.77 16.28 -1.04
C ASP A 417 12.99 14.79 -0.85
N ASP A 418 13.22 14.31 0.39
CA ASP A 418 13.31 12.88 0.69
C ASP A 418 11.96 12.18 0.47
N PHE A 419 10.85 12.82 0.84
CA PHE A 419 9.50 12.34 0.53
C PHE A 419 9.29 12.24 -0.98
N ARG A 420 9.61 13.32 -1.71
CA ARG A 420 9.52 13.33 -3.17
C ARG A 420 10.36 12.21 -3.79
N GLU A 421 11.62 12.06 -3.38
CA GLU A 421 12.54 11.06 -3.94
C GLU A 421 12.00 9.64 -3.76
N THR A 422 11.45 9.32 -2.57
CA THR A 422 10.85 8.02 -2.31
C THR A 422 9.67 7.75 -3.24
N LEU A 423 8.73 8.69 -3.33
CA LEU A 423 7.51 8.49 -4.13
C LEU A 423 7.76 8.58 -5.64
N GLU A 424 8.71 9.39 -6.06
CA GLU A 424 9.10 9.48 -7.48
C GLU A 424 9.83 8.21 -7.94
N THR A 425 10.60 7.56 -7.06
CA THR A 425 11.19 6.24 -7.34
C THR A 425 10.09 5.20 -7.57
N LEU A 426 9.05 5.16 -6.73
CA LEU A 426 7.92 4.25 -6.97
C LEU A 426 7.18 4.60 -8.27
N ARG A 427 6.96 5.89 -8.56
CA ARG A 427 6.30 6.33 -9.79
C ARG A 427 7.08 5.93 -11.04
N GLU A 428 8.40 6.00 -11.00
CA GLU A 428 9.28 5.56 -12.09
C GLU A 428 9.28 4.04 -12.27
N ASN A 429 9.26 3.28 -11.16
CA ASN A 429 9.40 1.84 -11.18
C ASN A 429 8.09 1.08 -11.45
N TYR A 430 6.96 1.64 -11.04
CA TYR A 430 5.65 0.96 -11.10
C TYR A 430 4.95 1.22 -12.43
N PRO A 431 4.20 0.24 -12.97
CA PRO A 431 3.22 0.52 -14.00
C PRO A 431 2.29 1.66 -13.57
N PRO A 432 1.93 2.60 -14.47
CA PRO A 432 1.10 3.75 -14.10
C PRO A 432 -0.22 3.37 -13.42
N GLU A 433 -0.87 2.31 -13.89
CA GLU A 433 -2.13 1.81 -13.34
C GLU A 433 -1.94 1.27 -11.91
N ALA A 434 -0.82 0.59 -11.65
CA ALA A 434 -0.49 0.09 -10.31
C ALA A 434 -0.14 1.24 -9.36
N PHE A 435 0.60 2.25 -9.81
CA PHE A 435 0.90 3.45 -9.02
C PHE A 435 -0.36 4.21 -8.61
N LEU A 436 -1.34 4.36 -9.53
CA LEU A 436 -2.63 4.96 -9.24
C LEU A 436 -3.54 4.09 -8.35
N SER A 437 -3.22 2.81 -8.21
CA SER A 437 -3.97 1.83 -7.42
C SER A 437 -3.25 1.40 -6.13
N LEU A 438 -2.18 2.11 -5.74
CA LEU A 438 -1.51 1.88 -4.46
C LEU A 438 -2.47 2.18 -3.31
N MET A 439 -2.50 1.30 -2.32
CA MET A 439 -3.19 1.55 -1.06
C MET A 439 -2.31 2.44 -0.18
N ASN A 440 -2.52 3.76 -0.25
CA ASN A 440 -1.81 4.72 0.61
C ASN A 440 -2.51 4.79 1.97
N PHE A 441 -1.77 4.74 3.05
CA PHE A 441 -2.34 4.73 4.40
C PHE A 441 -1.43 5.42 5.42
N LEU A 442 -2.02 5.83 6.53
CA LEU A 442 -1.31 6.41 7.68
C LEU A 442 -1.06 5.38 8.78
N GLY A 443 -1.93 4.39 8.88
CA GLY A 443 -1.86 3.31 9.85
C GLY A 443 -2.63 2.08 9.39
N THR A 444 -2.29 0.95 10.01
CA THR A 444 -2.97 -0.34 9.86
C THR A 444 -3.04 -1.04 11.22
N HIS A 445 -3.63 -2.23 11.26
CA HIS A 445 -3.63 -3.09 12.44
C HIS A 445 -2.23 -3.59 12.87
N ASP A 446 -1.21 -3.43 12.01
CA ASP A 446 0.19 -3.83 12.26
C ASP A 446 1.10 -2.65 12.63
N THR A 447 0.57 -1.43 12.65
CA THR A 447 1.36 -0.23 12.94
C THR A 447 0.79 0.54 14.12
N PRO A 448 1.60 1.29 14.89
CA PRO A 448 1.07 2.21 15.88
C PRO A 448 0.07 3.20 15.28
N ARG A 449 -0.89 3.65 16.08
CA ARG A 449 -1.85 4.68 15.69
C ARG A 449 -1.12 5.94 15.24
N ILE A 450 -1.56 6.50 14.12
CA ILE A 450 -0.88 7.65 13.50
C ILE A 450 -0.83 8.87 14.41
N LEU A 451 -1.89 9.16 15.18
CA LEU A 451 -1.88 10.28 16.13
C LEU A 451 -0.78 10.11 17.18
N THR A 452 -0.61 8.90 17.73
CA THR A 452 0.46 8.61 18.70
C THR A 452 1.83 8.82 18.08
N VAL A 453 2.05 8.31 16.87
CA VAL A 453 3.35 8.45 16.16
C VAL A 453 3.68 9.90 15.86
N LEU A 454 2.70 10.70 15.47
CA LEU A 454 2.91 12.10 15.10
C LEU A 454 3.02 13.03 16.30
N GLY A 455 2.43 12.66 17.44
CA GLY A 455 2.41 13.48 18.65
C GLY A 455 3.46 13.14 19.71
N ALA A 456 3.85 11.87 19.81
CA ALA A 456 4.80 11.41 20.82
C ALA A 456 6.22 11.88 20.53
N ASP A 457 6.95 12.27 21.58
CA ASP A 457 8.36 12.64 21.45
C ASP A 457 9.24 11.40 21.27
N ASN A 458 8.97 10.35 22.06
CA ASN A 458 9.74 9.11 22.07
C ASN A 458 8.81 7.88 22.13
N VAL A 459 9.31 6.75 21.67
CA VAL A 459 8.68 5.44 21.85
C VAL A 459 9.05 4.91 23.23
N PRO A 460 8.09 4.52 24.08
CA PRO A 460 8.41 3.92 25.39
C PRO A 460 9.19 2.60 25.22
N ASP A 461 10.14 2.34 26.13
CA ASP A 461 11.09 1.24 26.00
C ASP A 461 10.44 -0.15 26.16
N ASN A 462 9.40 -0.26 26.97
CA ASN A 462 8.76 -1.54 27.27
C ASN A 462 7.25 -1.52 27.04
N LYS A 463 6.67 -2.72 26.95
CA LYS A 463 5.25 -2.91 26.62
C LYS A 463 4.31 -2.38 27.72
N ALA A 464 4.70 -2.40 28.99
CA ALA A 464 3.90 -1.87 30.09
C ALA A 464 3.77 -0.34 30.01
N ASP A 465 4.87 0.34 29.70
CA ASP A 465 4.87 1.78 29.50
C ASP A 465 4.07 2.19 28.26
N ARG A 466 4.12 1.39 27.18
CA ARG A 466 3.28 1.60 25.99
C ARG A 466 1.79 1.41 26.29
N ALA A 467 1.44 0.43 27.12
CA ALA A 467 0.07 0.20 27.57
C ALA A 467 -0.49 1.41 28.35
N ALA A 468 0.32 2.02 29.19
CA ALA A 468 -0.05 3.16 30.02
C ALA A 468 0.07 4.51 29.30
N TYR A 469 0.74 4.55 28.15
CA TYR A 469 1.07 5.80 27.44
C TYR A 469 -0.19 6.52 26.96
N ARG A 470 -0.20 7.82 27.20
CA ARG A 470 -1.17 8.76 26.61
C ARG A 470 -0.43 10.03 26.24
N LEU A 471 -0.80 10.65 25.14
CA LEU A 471 -0.25 11.94 24.73
C LEU A 471 -0.61 13.01 25.77
N SER A 472 0.35 13.84 26.14
CA SER A 472 0.05 15.07 26.88
C SER A 472 -0.81 16.01 26.00
N PRO A 473 -1.55 16.97 26.58
CA PRO A 473 -2.33 17.92 25.79
C PRO A 473 -1.51 18.65 24.72
N ALA A 474 -0.26 19.01 25.00
CA ALA A 474 0.63 19.67 24.04
C ALA A 474 1.05 18.72 22.91
N GLN A 475 1.43 17.48 23.23
CA GLN A 475 1.77 16.44 22.24
C GLN A 475 0.55 16.11 21.36
N ARG A 476 -0.63 15.99 21.96
CA ARG A 476 -1.87 15.73 21.22
C ARG A 476 -2.20 16.86 20.25
N GLN A 477 -2.03 18.12 20.67
CA GLN A 477 -2.25 19.27 19.79
C GLN A 477 -1.32 19.24 18.57
N ILE A 478 -0.02 19.04 18.78
CA ILE A 478 0.96 18.91 17.70
C ILE A 478 0.63 17.70 16.81
N GLY A 479 0.27 16.58 17.42
CA GLY A 479 -0.13 15.37 16.71
C GLY A 479 -1.34 15.60 15.80
N LEU A 480 -2.36 16.29 16.28
CA LEU A 480 -3.57 16.64 15.50
C LEU A 480 -3.26 17.59 14.34
N GLU A 481 -2.41 18.60 14.56
CA GLU A 481 -1.97 19.51 13.49
C GLU A 481 -1.25 18.73 12.38
N ARG A 482 -0.30 17.86 12.73
CA ARG A 482 0.40 16.99 11.80
C ARG A 482 -0.53 15.98 11.11
N LEU A 483 -1.49 15.43 11.84
CA LEU A 483 -2.46 14.46 11.27
C LEU A 483 -3.38 15.11 10.25
N ARG A 484 -3.77 16.36 10.43
CA ARG A 484 -4.53 17.12 9.42
C ARG A 484 -3.72 17.31 8.12
N LEU A 485 -2.42 17.58 8.24
CA LEU A 485 -1.52 17.67 7.08
C LEU A 485 -1.32 16.30 6.42
N ALA A 486 -1.15 15.25 7.23
CA ALA A 486 -1.05 13.88 6.73
C ALA A 486 -2.29 13.49 5.92
N ALA A 487 -3.48 13.80 6.43
CA ALA A 487 -4.74 13.55 5.73
C ALA A 487 -4.83 14.37 4.42
N LEU A 488 -4.46 15.64 4.42
CA LEU A 488 -4.44 16.47 3.22
C LEU A 488 -3.56 15.84 2.12
N ILE A 489 -2.34 15.44 2.47
CA ILE A 489 -1.45 14.76 1.52
C ILE A 489 -2.04 13.42 1.07
N LEU A 490 -2.52 12.60 2.01
CA LEU A 490 -3.11 11.28 1.73
C LEU A 490 -4.23 11.34 0.69
N PHE A 491 -5.17 12.28 0.85
CA PHE A 491 -6.36 12.38 -0.01
C PHE A 491 -6.10 13.06 -1.36
N THR A 492 -4.99 13.77 -1.50
CA THR A 492 -4.66 14.51 -2.73
C THR A 492 -3.55 13.87 -3.56
N PHE A 493 -2.74 12.99 -2.96
CA PHE A 493 -1.68 12.25 -3.65
C PHE A 493 -2.25 11.12 -4.53
N PRO A 494 -1.56 10.68 -5.62
CA PRO A 494 -1.97 9.52 -6.41
C PRO A 494 -2.04 8.23 -5.59
N GLY A 495 -3.04 7.41 -5.84
CA GLY A 495 -3.33 6.16 -5.13
C GLY A 495 -4.61 6.24 -4.31
N ALA A 496 -5.04 5.13 -3.72
CA ALA A 496 -6.24 5.04 -2.90
C ALA A 496 -5.96 5.50 -1.47
N PRO A 497 -6.50 6.65 -1.02
CA PRO A 497 -6.40 7.06 0.38
C PRO A 497 -7.12 6.04 1.25
N THR A 498 -6.43 5.55 2.28
CA THR A 498 -6.95 4.54 3.19
C THR A 498 -6.91 5.04 4.61
N VAL A 499 -8.05 4.92 5.30
CA VAL A 499 -8.21 5.24 6.71
C VAL A 499 -8.32 3.95 7.50
N TYR A 500 -7.44 3.75 8.48
CA TYR A 500 -7.59 2.69 9.46
C TYR A 500 -8.62 3.12 10.50
N TYR A 501 -9.60 2.26 10.79
CA TYR A 501 -10.73 2.61 11.68
C TYR A 501 -10.27 3.33 12.93
N GLY A 502 -10.86 4.48 13.20
CA GLY A 502 -10.59 5.27 14.39
C GLY A 502 -9.45 6.30 14.26
N ASP A 503 -8.65 6.27 13.20
CA ASP A 503 -7.65 7.32 12.96
C ASP A 503 -8.33 8.68 12.72
N GLU A 504 -9.46 8.69 12.03
CA GLU A 504 -10.31 9.89 11.83
C GLU A 504 -11.02 10.35 13.11
N ALA A 505 -11.11 9.47 14.10
CA ALA A 505 -11.68 9.76 15.41
C ALA A 505 -10.63 10.17 16.46
N ALA A 506 -9.38 10.33 16.06
CA ALA A 506 -8.23 10.66 16.90
C ALA A 506 -7.91 9.61 17.97
N MET A 507 -8.04 8.33 17.65
CA MET A 507 -7.61 7.24 18.54
C MET A 507 -6.10 7.23 18.72
N GLU A 508 -5.66 6.93 19.95
CA GLU A 508 -4.26 6.74 20.33
C GLU A 508 -3.97 5.26 20.58
N GLY A 509 -2.72 4.89 20.49
CA GLY A 509 -2.20 3.56 20.82
C GLY A 509 -0.88 3.27 20.11
N TRP A 510 0.01 2.57 20.80
CA TRP A 510 1.21 2.00 20.21
C TRP A 510 0.85 0.74 19.41
N GLU A 511 1.83 -0.06 19.03
CA GLU A 511 1.62 -1.28 18.26
C GLU A 511 0.69 -2.30 18.95
N ASP A 512 0.37 -3.37 18.25
CA ASP A 512 -0.46 -4.49 18.71
C ASP A 512 -0.18 -4.90 20.18
N PRO A 513 -1.21 -4.96 21.03
CA PRO A 513 -2.65 -4.81 20.75
C PRO A 513 -3.21 -3.39 20.98
N PHE A 514 -2.38 -2.41 21.32
CA PHE A 514 -2.82 -1.07 21.75
C PHE A 514 -3.43 -0.25 20.61
N ASN A 515 -3.09 -0.57 19.36
CA ASN A 515 -3.68 0.01 18.15
C ASN A 515 -5.04 -0.60 17.77
N ARG A 516 -5.56 -1.57 18.57
CA ARG A 516 -6.76 -2.37 18.28
C ARG A 516 -7.86 -2.21 19.33
N ALA A 517 -7.95 -1.04 19.97
CA ALA A 517 -9.04 -0.73 20.90
C ALA A 517 -10.39 -0.61 20.17
N GLY A 518 -11.51 -0.69 20.91
CA GLY A 518 -12.83 -0.47 20.35
C GLY A 518 -13.02 0.93 19.81
N TYR A 519 -13.75 1.07 18.68
CA TYR A 519 -14.05 2.38 18.09
C TYR A 519 -14.81 3.26 19.10
N PRO A 520 -14.43 4.54 19.29
CA PRO A 520 -14.98 5.38 20.35
C PRO A 520 -16.32 6.03 19.94
N TRP A 521 -17.35 5.25 19.68
CA TRP A 521 -18.67 5.74 19.30
C TRP A 521 -19.18 6.79 20.29
N ALA A 522 -19.66 7.93 19.76
CA ALA A 522 -20.11 9.11 20.50
C ALA A 522 -19.02 9.83 21.34
N GLN A 523 -17.76 9.48 21.13
CA GLN A 523 -16.60 10.12 21.77
C GLN A 523 -15.51 10.51 20.76
N GLU A 524 -15.87 10.48 19.47
CA GLU A 524 -14.95 10.82 18.37
C GLU A 524 -14.54 12.29 18.43
N ASP A 525 -13.32 12.58 17.97
CA ASP A 525 -12.94 13.95 17.63
C ASP A 525 -13.72 14.38 16.38
N THR A 526 -14.80 15.12 16.59
CA THR A 526 -15.74 15.51 15.52
C THR A 526 -15.13 16.46 14.51
N ASP A 527 -14.18 17.32 14.95
CA ASP A 527 -13.53 18.29 14.07
C ASP A 527 -12.54 17.58 13.14
N LEU A 528 -11.77 16.63 13.66
CA LEU A 528 -10.87 15.81 12.84
C LEU A 528 -11.68 14.95 11.87
N LYS A 529 -12.74 14.30 12.34
CA LYS A 529 -13.62 13.47 11.49
C LYS A 529 -14.26 14.27 10.37
N ALA A 530 -14.70 15.50 10.65
CA ALA A 530 -15.23 16.43 9.65
C ALA A 530 -14.16 16.80 8.59
N HIS A 531 -12.92 17.02 9.01
CA HIS A 531 -11.80 17.29 8.10
C HIS A 531 -11.53 16.11 7.15
N PHE A 532 -11.53 14.87 7.66
CA PHE A 532 -11.41 13.68 6.81
C PHE A 532 -12.57 13.56 5.82
N ALA A 533 -13.80 13.79 6.28
CA ALA A 533 -14.99 13.77 5.42
C ALA A 533 -14.94 14.82 4.31
N GLU A 534 -14.44 16.02 4.62
CA GLU A 534 -14.27 17.09 3.63
C GLU A 534 -13.24 16.73 2.57
N LEU A 535 -12.08 16.19 2.97
CA LEU A 535 -11.04 15.73 2.06
C LEU A 535 -11.52 14.57 1.18
N ALA A 536 -12.27 13.62 1.76
CA ALA A 536 -12.90 12.53 1.01
C ALA A 536 -13.92 13.05 0.00
N ARG A 537 -14.70 14.08 0.34
CA ARG A 537 -15.61 14.76 -0.58
C ARG A 537 -14.85 15.40 -1.75
N PHE A 538 -13.74 16.09 -1.50
CA PHE A 538 -12.91 16.64 -2.57
C PHE A 538 -12.37 15.53 -3.47
N ARG A 539 -11.80 14.45 -2.88
CA ARG A 539 -11.31 13.30 -3.64
C ARG A 539 -12.36 12.73 -4.59
N ARG A 540 -13.60 12.61 -4.14
CA ARG A 540 -14.71 12.07 -4.93
C ARG A 540 -15.26 13.06 -5.96
N SER A 541 -15.24 14.36 -5.65
CA SER A 541 -15.82 15.41 -6.50
C SER A 541 -14.89 15.88 -7.62
N PHE A 542 -13.58 15.68 -7.47
CA PHE A 542 -12.57 16.12 -8.42
C PHE A 542 -11.85 14.92 -9.08
N PRO A 543 -12.24 14.52 -10.31
CA PRO A 543 -11.56 13.44 -11.05
C PRO A 543 -10.04 13.63 -11.16
N VAL A 544 -9.58 14.86 -11.21
CA VAL A 544 -8.15 15.20 -11.22
C VAL A 544 -7.40 14.64 -10.02
N LEU A 545 -8.02 14.52 -8.84
CA LEU A 545 -7.40 13.87 -7.67
C LEU A 545 -7.38 12.34 -7.80
N GLN A 546 -8.25 11.76 -8.61
CA GLN A 546 -8.33 10.31 -8.80
C GLN A 546 -7.32 9.81 -9.85
N THR A 547 -7.27 10.44 -11.02
CA THR A 547 -6.51 9.97 -12.19
C THR A 547 -5.58 11.02 -12.79
N GLY A 548 -5.57 12.26 -12.28
CA GLY A 548 -4.73 13.35 -12.81
C GLY A 548 -3.23 13.04 -12.70
N GLU A 549 -2.47 13.63 -13.58
CA GLU A 549 -1.01 13.57 -13.59
C GLU A 549 -0.42 14.27 -12.37
N LEU A 550 0.69 13.74 -11.85
CA LEU A 550 1.43 14.29 -10.70
C LEU A 550 2.55 15.21 -11.19
N HIS A 551 2.58 16.44 -10.67
CA HIS A 551 3.66 17.40 -10.87
C HIS A 551 4.23 17.86 -9.54
N TRP A 552 5.54 17.76 -9.36
CA TRP A 552 6.24 18.33 -8.22
C TRP A 552 6.55 19.79 -8.50
N ILE A 553 6.12 20.71 -7.62
CA ILE A 553 6.30 22.15 -7.82
C ILE A 553 7.40 22.70 -6.90
N TRP A 554 7.38 22.31 -5.61
CA TRP A 554 8.38 22.76 -4.64
C TRP A 554 8.56 21.69 -3.58
N THR A 555 9.79 21.21 -3.41
CA THR A 555 10.12 20.22 -2.38
C THR A 555 11.46 20.59 -1.77
N SER A 556 11.44 21.26 -0.64
CA SER A 556 12.65 21.66 0.07
C SER A 556 12.38 21.93 1.54
N GLY A 557 13.15 21.32 2.42
CA GLY A 557 12.99 21.48 3.87
C GLY A 557 11.58 21.11 4.34
N SER A 558 10.92 22.04 4.97
CA SER A 558 9.55 21.84 5.50
C SER A 558 8.44 22.09 4.47
N ILE A 559 8.76 22.57 3.26
CA ILE A 559 7.78 22.90 2.23
C ILE A 559 7.65 21.77 1.22
N LEU A 560 6.44 21.26 1.11
CA LEU A 560 6.03 20.27 0.10
C LEU A 560 4.88 20.83 -0.73
N ILE A 561 5.09 21.01 -2.03
CA ILE A 561 4.06 21.43 -2.97
C ILE A 561 4.08 20.52 -4.19
N PHE A 562 2.96 19.86 -4.43
CA PHE A 562 2.71 19.08 -5.64
C PHE A 562 1.34 19.40 -6.22
N ALA A 563 1.17 19.15 -7.51
CA ALA A 563 -0.10 19.35 -8.19
C ALA A 563 -0.57 18.08 -8.88
N ARG A 564 -1.87 18.02 -9.10
CA ARG A 564 -2.56 17.05 -9.95
C ARG A 564 -3.19 17.82 -11.11
N GLU A 565 -3.05 17.30 -12.33
CA GLU A 565 -3.57 17.92 -13.56
C GLU A 565 -4.36 16.90 -14.38
N LEU A 566 -5.55 17.31 -14.83
CA LEU A 566 -6.41 16.53 -15.71
C LEU A 566 -7.35 17.46 -16.49
N ASP A 567 -7.37 17.33 -17.81
CA ASP A 567 -8.32 18.02 -18.70
C ASP A 567 -8.41 19.55 -18.45
N GLY A 568 -7.25 20.18 -18.24
CA GLY A 568 -7.17 21.63 -17.97
C GLY A 568 -7.52 22.03 -16.53
N GLN A 569 -7.85 21.12 -15.64
CA GLN A 569 -8.02 21.38 -14.22
C GLN A 569 -6.72 21.08 -13.45
N LEU A 570 -6.32 21.99 -12.58
CA LEU A 570 -5.14 21.84 -11.74
C LEU A 570 -5.53 22.03 -10.27
N LEU A 571 -5.18 21.04 -9.43
CA LEU A 571 -5.25 21.12 -7.97
C LEU A 571 -3.86 20.96 -7.39
N ALA A 572 -3.39 21.96 -6.63
CA ALA A 572 -2.09 21.93 -5.96
C ALA A 572 -2.25 21.84 -4.44
N THR A 573 -1.56 20.89 -3.85
CA THR A 573 -1.44 20.72 -2.40
C THR A 573 -0.17 21.40 -1.94
N ALA A 574 -0.29 22.37 -1.05
CA ALA A 574 0.85 23.10 -0.47
C ALA A 574 0.87 22.90 1.05
N VAL A 575 1.99 22.43 1.59
CA VAL A 575 2.14 22.08 3.01
C VAL A 575 3.41 22.70 3.56
N ASN A 576 3.30 23.29 4.77
CA ASN A 576 4.40 23.64 5.64
C ASN A 576 4.36 22.75 6.89
N ALA A 577 5.32 21.87 7.03
CA ALA A 577 5.43 20.98 8.19
C ALA A 577 6.17 21.59 9.40
N ALA A 578 6.84 22.76 9.23
CA ALA A 578 7.57 23.43 10.30
C ALA A 578 6.64 24.07 11.34
N ASP A 579 7.19 24.34 12.50
CA ASP A 579 6.55 25.06 13.61
C ASP A 579 6.70 26.60 13.50
N VAL A 580 7.24 27.07 12.38
CA VAL A 580 7.41 28.49 12.06
C VAL A 580 6.77 28.79 10.69
N PRO A 581 6.30 30.03 10.45
CA PRO A 581 5.76 30.39 9.14
C PRO A 581 6.84 30.35 8.08
N GLN A 582 6.44 29.98 6.86
CA GLN A 582 7.30 29.94 5.68
C GLN A 582 6.73 30.84 4.60
N THR A 583 7.59 31.67 4.01
CA THR A 583 7.21 32.55 2.90
C THR A 583 8.00 32.18 1.65
N LEU A 584 7.30 32.04 0.53
CA LEU A 584 7.88 31.71 -0.77
C LEU A 584 7.13 32.42 -1.90
N SER A 585 7.78 32.53 -3.04
CA SER A 585 7.16 32.95 -4.30
C SER A 585 6.88 31.69 -5.10
N LEU A 586 5.65 31.19 -5.05
CA LEU A 586 5.25 29.96 -5.73
C LEU A 586 5.14 30.20 -7.23
N PRO A 587 5.94 29.56 -8.09
CA PRO A 587 5.76 29.66 -9.54
C PRO A 587 4.35 29.25 -9.94
N TRP A 588 3.61 30.17 -10.59
CA TRP A 588 2.21 29.94 -10.95
C TRP A 588 1.86 30.62 -12.27
N PRO A 589 2.18 29.98 -13.40
CA PRO A 589 1.89 30.53 -14.73
C PRO A 589 0.44 30.28 -15.17
N ALA A 590 -0.48 30.27 -14.22
CA ALA A 590 -1.90 29.94 -14.40
C ALA A 590 -2.80 31.09 -13.90
N PRO A 591 -4.11 31.07 -14.17
CA PRO A 591 -5.07 31.99 -13.59
C PRO A 591 -5.05 32.00 -12.05
N PRO A 592 -5.76 32.98 -11.42
CA PRO A 592 -5.88 33.00 -9.95
C PRO A 592 -6.35 31.66 -9.38
N ALA A 593 -5.77 31.29 -8.24
CA ALA A 593 -6.12 30.06 -7.54
C ALA A 593 -7.03 30.33 -6.34
N ARG A 594 -7.90 29.37 -6.03
CA ARG A 594 -8.74 29.38 -4.82
C ARG A 594 -8.35 28.21 -3.93
N ASP A 595 -8.12 28.49 -2.65
CA ASP A 595 -7.98 27.44 -1.64
C ASP A 595 -9.36 26.83 -1.33
N LEU A 596 -9.51 25.53 -1.52
CA LEU A 596 -10.76 24.81 -1.29
C LEU A 596 -11.07 24.64 0.21
N LEU A 597 -10.07 24.72 1.09
CA LEU A 597 -10.25 24.54 2.53
C LEU A 597 -10.79 25.80 3.20
N THR A 598 -10.32 26.98 2.77
CA THR A 598 -10.66 28.26 3.41
C THR A 598 -11.52 29.17 2.51
N GLY A 599 -11.53 28.91 1.21
CA GLY A 599 -12.17 29.77 0.21
C GLY A 599 -11.34 30.99 -0.18
N GLN A 600 -10.14 31.18 0.36
CA GLN A 600 -9.25 32.31 0.04
C GLN A 600 -8.80 32.24 -1.42
N CYS A 601 -8.78 33.43 -2.09
CA CYS A 601 -8.29 33.56 -3.45
C CYS A 601 -6.87 34.14 -3.47
N PHE A 602 -6.05 33.61 -4.38
CA PHE A 602 -4.67 34.03 -4.62
C PHE A 602 -4.51 34.46 -6.07
N THR A 603 -4.06 35.69 -6.27
CA THR A 603 -3.83 36.25 -7.61
C THR A 603 -2.32 36.23 -7.89
N PRO A 604 -1.88 35.62 -9.00
CA PRO A 604 -0.47 35.64 -9.38
C PRO A 604 -0.02 37.08 -9.72
N VAL A 605 1.22 37.39 -9.34
CA VAL A 605 1.95 38.58 -9.72
C VAL A 605 3.24 38.12 -10.40
N ASP A 606 3.52 38.58 -11.61
CA ASP A 606 4.71 38.17 -12.39
C ASP A 606 4.87 36.64 -12.52
N ASN A 607 3.76 35.94 -12.81
CA ASN A 607 3.68 34.48 -12.91
C ASN A 607 4.02 33.72 -11.60
N ALA A 608 3.85 34.36 -10.45
CA ALA A 608 4.05 33.71 -9.17
C ALA A 608 3.00 34.15 -8.14
N ILE A 609 2.64 33.28 -7.22
CA ILE A 609 1.82 33.62 -6.06
C ILE A 609 2.76 33.88 -4.86
N PRO A 610 2.76 35.10 -4.28
CA PRO A 610 3.41 35.34 -3.00
C PRO A 610 2.62 34.59 -1.91
N LEU A 611 3.22 33.55 -1.34
CA LEU A 611 2.56 32.62 -0.41
C LEU A 611 3.26 32.65 0.95
N THR A 612 2.47 32.87 1.99
CA THR A 612 2.92 32.65 3.38
C THR A 612 2.09 31.53 3.99
N LEU A 613 2.75 30.43 4.32
CA LEU A 613 2.15 29.28 4.99
C LEU A 613 2.42 29.39 6.49
N PRO A 614 1.37 29.47 7.32
CA PRO A 614 1.52 29.42 8.78
C PRO A 614 2.23 28.15 9.28
N PRO A 615 2.64 28.09 10.55
CA PRO A 615 3.18 26.86 11.13
C PRO A 615 2.21 25.68 10.98
N ARG A 616 2.73 24.51 10.59
CA ARG A 616 1.97 23.25 10.45
C ARG A 616 0.62 23.46 9.76
N SER A 617 0.66 24.07 8.58
CA SER A 617 -0.55 24.41 7.79
C SER A 617 -0.46 23.88 6.36
N GLY A 618 -1.60 23.78 5.72
CA GLY A 618 -1.70 23.37 4.32
C GLY A 618 -2.86 24.03 3.59
N LEU A 619 -2.75 24.08 2.26
CA LEU A 619 -3.75 24.60 1.32
C LEU A 619 -4.01 23.59 0.22
N LEU A 620 -5.22 23.61 -0.30
CA LEU A 620 -5.59 22.90 -1.54
C LEU A 620 -6.04 23.93 -2.58
N LEU A 621 -5.12 24.32 -3.44
CA LEU A 621 -5.31 25.36 -4.44
C LEU A 621 -5.92 24.78 -5.72
N GLN A 622 -7.06 25.31 -6.13
CA GLN A 622 -7.72 24.97 -7.39
C GLN A 622 -7.59 26.10 -8.39
N THR A 623 -7.28 25.75 -9.64
CA THR A 623 -7.41 26.66 -10.80
C THR A 623 -7.77 25.86 -12.03
N ASP A 624 -8.40 26.54 -13.02
CA ASP A 624 -8.61 25.97 -14.34
C ASP A 624 -7.55 26.55 -15.27
N LEU A 625 -6.86 25.67 -16.01
CA LEU A 625 -5.88 26.08 -17.01
C LEU A 625 -6.58 26.58 -18.28
N PRO A 626 -6.01 27.56 -18.99
CA PRO A 626 -6.62 28.13 -20.19
C PRO A 626 -6.70 27.15 -21.36
#